data_2837d94e7ea19750e48d2bd22a00aa46
#
_entry.id   2837d94e7ea19750e48d2bd22a00aa46
#
_cell.length_a   1.000
_cell.length_b   1.000
_cell.length_c   1.000
_cell.angle_alpha   90.00
_cell.angle_beta   90.00
_cell.angle_gamma   90.00
#
_symmetry.space_group_name_H-M   'P 1'
#
loop_
_entity.id
_entity.type
_entity.pdbx_description
1 polymer ?
#
loop_
_entity_poly.entity_id
_entity_poly.type
_entity_poly.pdbx_seq_one_letter_code
_entity_poly.pdbx_strand_id
1 'polypeptide(L)'
;IQIELDTKRTALNRIKKNFDKSFILSKVSKSIKTYIDLLPIENKKYCNVLLDPDKHLGIKVEDTLNNTTTFLNKIGSGSNYMCYHLATMLGLHEYFYNLKETKKVNYIPSLLILDQPSQVYYPDRKKEKLELIEEESEDITNTKKIFEVCSKFINKTNGNVQIIILEHASSEM
;
A
#
# COMPACT_ATOMS: atom_id res chain seq x y z
N ILE A 1 28.21 -4.80 -40.03
CA ILE A 1 27.46 -5.95 -39.49
C ILE A 1 27.78 -6.14 -38.01
N GLN A 2 29.04 -6.26 -37.57
CA GLN A 2 29.39 -6.47 -36.14
C GLN A 2 28.96 -5.34 -35.26
N ILE A 3 29.23 -4.09 -35.63
CA ILE A 3 28.83 -2.87 -34.88
C ILE A 3 27.29 -2.80 -34.74
N GLU A 4 26.57 -3.13 -35.78
CA GLU A 4 25.10 -3.13 -35.75
C GLU A 4 24.52 -4.23 -34.86
N LEU A 5 25.15 -5.40 -34.82
CA LEU A 5 24.83 -6.50 -33.92
C LEU A 5 25.06 -6.10 -32.45
N ASP A 6 26.17 -5.44 -32.14
CA ASP A 6 26.50 -5.01 -30.79
C ASP A 6 25.57 -3.89 -30.32
N THR A 7 25.18 -2.99 -31.23
CA THR A 7 24.17 -1.96 -30.94
C THR A 7 22.80 -2.57 -30.63
N LYS A 8 22.34 -3.54 -31.43
CA LYS A 8 21.08 -4.26 -31.21
C LYS A 8 21.11 -5.09 -29.91
N ARG A 9 22.24 -5.73 -29.59
CA ARG A 9 22.44 -6.46 -28.33
C ARG A 9 22.37 -5.55 -27.12
N THR A 10 23.00 -4.40 -27.18
CA THR A 10 22.97 -3.40 -26.11
C THR A 10 21.56 -2.85 -25.91
N ALA A 11 20.85 -2.54 -26.98
CA ALA A 11 19.45 -2.13 -26.93
C ALA A 11 18.55 -3.21 -26.33
N LEU A 12 18.72 -4.48 -26.73
CA LEU A 12 17.97 -5.61 -26.19
C LEU A 12 18.23 -5.82 -24.69
N ASN A 13 19.49 -5.71 -24.26
CA ASN A 13 19.85 -5.84 -22.85
C ASN A 13 19.27 -4.67 -22.01
N ARG A 14 19.21 -3.48 -22.57
CA ARG A 14 18.55 -2.33 -21.94
C ARG A 14 17.05 -2.54 -21.80
N ILE A 15 16.41 -3.07 -22.84
CA ILE A 15 14.99 -3.44 -22.82
C ILE A 15 14.74 -4.54 -21.77
N LYS A 16 15.51 -5.64 -21.77
CA LYS A 16 15.41 -6.73 -20.78
C LYS A 16 15.55 -6.20 -19.36
N LYS A 17 16.53 -5.33 -19.09
CA LYS A 17 16.75 -4.75 -17.76
C LYS A 17 15.59 -3.85 -17.32
N ASN A 18 14.95 -3.13 -18.25
CA ASN A 18 13.78 -2.30 -17.96
C ASN A 18 12.51 -3.12 -17.69
N PHE A 19 12.46 -4.37 -18.17
CA PHE A 19 11.39 -5.34 -17.94
C PHE A 19 11.79 -6.43 -16.94
N ASP A 20 12.88 -6.23 -16.20
CA ASP A 20 13.24 -7.14 -15.10
C ASP A 20 12.15 -7.06 -14.03
N LYS A 21 11.42 -8.16 -13.90
CA LYS A 21 10.32 -8.33 -12.96
C LYS A 21 10.76 -8.05 -11.52
N SER A 22 11.94 -8.51 -11.13
CA SER A 22 12.49 -8.31 -9.79
C SER A 22 12.73 -6.83 -9.49
N PHE A 23 13.23 -6.08 -10.47
CA PHE A 23 13.45 -4.65 -10.36
C PHE A 23 12.13 -3.86 -10.23
N ILE A 24 11.11 -4.24 -10.99
CA ILE A 24 9.77 -3.63 -10.91
C ILE A 24 9.17 -3.90 -9.53
N LEU A 25 9.18 -5.15 -9.08
CA LEU A 25 8.65 -5.54 -7.78
C LEU A 25 9.35 -4.83 -6.62
N SER A 26 10.68 -4.68 -6.69
CA SER A 26 11.45 -3.92 -5.71
C SER A 26 11.01 -2.46 -5.63
N LYS A 27 10.77 -1.81 -6.78
CA LYS A 27 10.27 -0.43 -6.81
C LYS A 27 8.88 -0.31 -6.19
N VAL A 28 7.99 -1.24 -6.53
CA VAL A 28 6.64 -1.29 -5.95
C VAL A 28 6.71 -1.50 -4.44
N SER A 29 7.49 -2.47 -3.96
CA SER A 29 7.68 -2.72 -2.52
C SER A 29 8.21 -1.49 -1.79
N LYS A 30 9.12 -0.73 -2.41
CA LYS A 30 9.63 0.51 -1.84
C LYS A 30 8.54 1.59 -1.72
N SER A 31 7.69 1.74 -2.74
CA SER A 31 6.55 2.66 -2.66
C SER A 31 5.57 2.22 -1.57
N ILE A 32 5.26 0.94 -1.47
CA ILE A 32 4.39 0.38 -0.42
C ILE A 32 4.96 0.66 0.98
N LYS A 33 6.26 0.45 1.17
CA LYS A 33 6.95 0.68 2.45
C LYS A 33 6.77 2.11 2.96
N THR A 34 6.75 3.09 2.07
CA THR A 34 6.51 4.49 2.43
C THR A 34 5.17 4.67 3.17
N TYR A 35 4.14 3.94 2.76
CA TYR A 35 2.81 4.01 3.39
C TYR A 35 2.71 3.13 4.64
N ILE A 36 3.39 1.98 4.68
CA ILE A 36 3.51 1.16 5.89
C ILE A 36 4.07 2.01 7.04
N ASP A 37 5.11 2.79 6.79
CA ASP A 37 5.76 3.61 7.81
C ASP A 37 4.86 4.74 8.36
N LEU A 38 3.84 5.13 7.61
CA LEU A 38 2.87 6.16 8.01
C LEU A 38 1.63 5.60 8.73
N LEU A 39 1.25 4.36 8.41
CA LEU A 39 0.04 3.72 8.95
C LEU A 39 0.26 3.18 10.37
N PRO A 40 -0.82 2.98 11.15
CA PRO A 40 -0.75 2.41 12.50
C PRO A 40 -0.58 0.89 12.46
N ILE A 41 0.59 0.44 12.01
CA ILE A 41 0.96 -0.98 11.92
C ILE A 41 1.95 -1.28 13.05
N GLU A 42 1.71 -2.37 13.76
CA GLU A 42 2.63 -2.87 14.76
C GLU A 42 3.95 -3.29 14.13
N ASN A 43 5.05 -3.02 14.82
CA ASN A 43 6.40 -3.38 14.37
C ASN A 43 6.74 -2.97 12.92
N LYS A 44 6.06 -1.96 12.38
CA LYS A 44 6.16 -1.50 10.98
C LYS A 44 7.59 -1.28 10.49
N LYS A 45 8.49 -0.91 11.38
CA LYS A 45 9.92 -0.72 11.08
C LYS A 45 10.57 -1.96 10.48
N TYR A 46 10.11 -3.12 10.88
CA TYR A 46 10.65 -4.42 10.45
C TYR A 46 9.80 -5.10 9.37
N CYS A 47 8.70 -4.48 8.96
CA CYS A 47 7.77 -5.06 8.01
C CYS A 47 7.98 -4.51 6.59
N ASN A 48 8.03 -5.42 5.63
CA ASN A 48 7.99 -5.09 4.20
C ASN A 48 6.81 -5.82 3.54
N VAL A 49 6.30 -5.25 2.46
CA VAL A 49 5.31 -5.94 1.62
C VAL A 49 5.96 -6.32 0.30
N LEU A 50 5.81 -7.59 -0.04
CA LEU A 50 6.26 -8.19 -1.29
C LEU A 50 5.05 -8.63 -2.10
N LEU A 51 5.04 -8.32 -3.38
CA LEU A 51 4.03 -8.85 -4.29
C LEU A 51 4.53 -10.15 -4.91
N ASP A 52 3.69 -11.19 -4.87
CA ASP A 52 3.94 -12.46 -5.54
C ASP A 52 3.06 -12.57 -6.80
N PRO A 53 3.57 -12.18 -7.97
CA PRO A 53 2.78 -12.19 -9.19
C PRO A 53 2.58 -13.60 -9.77
N ASP A 54 3.34 -14.59 -9.30
CA ASP A 54 3.29 -15.97 -9.79
C ASP A 54 2.19 -16.80 -9.13
N LYS A 55 1.73 -16.36 -7.95
CA LYS A 55 0.66 -17.01 -7.18
C LYS A 55 -0.51 -16.07 -6.94
N HIS A 56 -1.35 -15.88 -7.95
CA HIS A 56 -2.62 -15.12 -7.86
C HIS A 56 -2.46 -13.68 -7.34
N LEU A 57 -1.35 -12.99 -7.70
CA LEU A 57 -1.04 -11.65 -7.19
C LEU A 57 -1.08 -11.57 -5.66
N GLY A 58 -0.51 -12.56 -5.00
CA GLY A 58 -0.50 -12.62 -3.55
C GLY A 58 0.28 -11.47 -2.93
N ILE A 59 -0.27 -10.91 -1.86
CA ILE A 59 0.45 -9.96 -1.02
C ILE A 59 1.10 -10.77 0.12
N LYS A 60 2.42 -10.64 0.27
CA LYS A 60 3.20 -11.22 1.34
C LYS A 60 3.73 -10.12 2.25
N VAL A 61 3.66 -10.33 3.54
CA VAL A 61 4.30 -9.48 4.56
C VAL A 61 5.53 -10.22 5.06
N GLU A 62 6.68 -9.58 4.90
CA GLU A 62 7.95 -10.03 5.44
C GLU A 62 8.20 -9.31 6.77
N ASP A 63 8.40 -10.06 7.84
CA ASP A 63 8.88 -9.56 9.12
C ASP A 63 10.36 -9.88 9.26
N THR A 64 11.18 -8.84 9.10
CA THR A 64 12.65 -8.98 9.16
C THR A 64 13.17 -9.18 10.59
N LEU A 65 12.37 -8.84 11.60
CA LEU A 65 12.74 -9.06 13.02
C LEU A 65 12.70 -10.55 13.35
N ASN A 66 11.63 -11.23 12.92
CA ASN A 66 11.39 -12.64 13.21
C ASN A 66 11.81 -13.56 12.05
N ASN A 67 12.34 -12.98 10.96
CA ASN A 67 12.70 -13.69 9.72
C ASN A 67 11.57 -14.59 9.19
N THR A 68 10.35 -14.06 9.18
CA THR A 68 9.15 -14.77 8.73
C THR A 68 8.52 -14.06 7.55
N THR A 69 7.85 -14.84 6.70
CA THR A 69 7.06 -14.30 5.58
C THR A 69 5.68 -14.94 5.61
N THR A 70 4.66 -14.11 5.69
CA THR A 70 3.27 -14.53 5.83
C THR A 70 2.42 -13.93 4.71
N PHE A 71 1.52 -14.71 4.12
CA PHE A 71 0.52 -14.16 3.20
C PHE A 71 -0.47 -13.26 3.94
N LEU A 72 -0.87 -12.17 3.31
CA LEU A 72 -1.78 -11.19 3.89
C LEU A 72 -3.07 -11.81 4.45
N ASN A 73 -3.65 -12.77 3.73
CA ASN A 73 -4.85 -13.49 4.16
C ASN A 73 -4.69 -14.38 5.40
N LYS A 74 -3.46 -14.53 5.92
CA LYS A 74 -3.15 -15.26 7.15
C LYS A 74 -2.84 -14.33 8.33
N ILE A 75 -2.91 -13.02 8.13
CA ILE A 75 -2.73 -12.03 9.20
C ILE A 75 -4.01 -11.99 10.03
N GLY A 76 -3.90 -12.33 11.32
CA GLY A 76 -5.04 -12.42 12.23
C GLY A 76 -5.59 -11.07 12.70
N SER A 77 -4.76 -10.01 12.74
CA SER A 77 -5.19 -8.67 13.14
C SER A 77 -5.91 -7.98 11.99
N GLY A 78 -7.19 -7.65 12.18
CA GLY A 78 -8.01 -6.94 11.19
C GLY A 78 -7.44 -5.56 10.84
N SER A 79 -6.92 -4.82 11.83
CA SER A 79 -6.32 -3.50 11.62
C SER A 79 -5.03 -3.59 10.81
N ASN A 80 -4.13 -4.51 11.15
CA ASN A 80 -2.90 -4.73 10.38
C ASN A 80 -3.23 -5.22 8.96
N TYR A 81 -4.19 -6.14 8.79
CA TYR A 81 -4.64 -6.60 7.48
C TYR A 81 -5.11 -5.44 6.59
N MET A 82 -5.99 -4.57 7.13
CA MET A 82 -6.50 -3.39 6.42
C MET A 82 -5.37 -2.42 6.07
N CYS A 83 -4.49 -2.11 7.03
CA CYS A 83 -3.37 -1.20 6.82
C CYS A 83 -2.39 -1.70 5.75
N TYR A 84 -2.03 -2.99 5.73
CA TYR A 84 -1.19 -3.56 4.66
C TYR A 84 -1.88 -3.50 3.30
N HIS A 85 -3.20 -3.75 3.26
CA HIS A 85 -3.97 -3.65 2.03
C HIS A 85 -3.98 -2.21 1.50
N LEU A 86 -4.29 -1.24 2.36
CA LEU A 86 -4.29 0.18 2.03
C LEU A 86 -2.89 0.63 1.56
N ALA A 87 -1.83 0.30 2.30
CA ALA A 87 -0.47 0.62 1.90
C ALA A 87 -0.12 0.06 0.52
N THR A 88 -0.56 -1.17 0.23
CA THR A 88 -0.33 -1.82 -1.07
C THR A 88 -1.05 -1.08 -2.20
N MET A 89 -2.32 -0.71 -2.00
CA MET A 89 -3.09 0.04 -2.99
C MET A 89 -2.49 1.41 -3.26
N LEU A 90 -2.15 2.16 -2.22
CA LEU A 90 -1.52 3.48 -2.36
C LEU A 90 -0.15 3.37 -3.05
N GLY A 91 0.69 2.42 -2.64
CA GLY A 91 2.01 2.20 -3.23
C GLY A 91 1.97 1.79 -4.71
N LEU A 92 1.00 0.94 -5.10
CA LEU A 92 0.77 0.59 -6.49
C LEU A 92 0.32 1.79 -7.32
N HIS A 93 -0.66 2.56 -6.84
CA HIS A 93 -1.14 3.75 -7.57
C HIS A 93 -0.06 4.83 -7.68
N GLU A 94 0.78 5.02 -6.67
CA GLU A 94 1.94 5.90 -6.77
C GLU A 94 2.94 5.40 -7.83
N TYR A 95 3.21 4.10 -7.86
CA TYR A 95 4.08 3.51 -8.88
C TYR A 95 3.51 3.74 -10.29
N PHE A 96 2.22 3.55 -10.50
CA PHE A 96 1.56 3.79 -11.79
C PHE A 96 1.53 5.27 -12.17
N TYR A 97 1.31 6.16 -11.20
CA TYR A 97 1.41 7.60 -11.41
C TYR A 97 2.82 7.98 -11.91
N ASN A 98 3.86 7.48 -11.24
CA ASN A 98 5.25 7.74 -11.64
C ASN A 98 5.60 7.15 -13.02
N LEU A 99 4.96 6.08 -13.46
CA LEU A 99 5.12 5.57 -14.83
C LEU A 99 4.56 6.57 -15.86
N LYS A 100 3.41 7.19 -15.59
CA LYS A 100 2.81 8.22 -16.44
C LYS A 100 3.72 9.43 -16.58
N GLU A 101 4.29 9.90 -15.47
CA GLU A 101 5.26 11.00 -15.44
C GLU A 101 6.52 10.71 -16.29
N THR A 102 6.92 9.46 -16.43
CA THR A 102 8.03 9.03 -17.28
C THR A 102 7.63 8.78 -18.74
N LYS A 103 6.47 9.28 -19.18
CA LYS A 103 5.90 9.08 -20.53
C LYS A 103 5.65 7.61 -20.91
N LYS A 104 5.55 6.74 -19.93
CA LYS A 104 5.10 5.35 -20.15
C LYS A 104 3.58 5.31 -20.14
N VAL A 105 3.02 4.52 -21.02
CA VAL A 105 1.55 4.36 -21.08
C VAL A 105 1.11 3.67 -19.78
N ASN A 106 0.13 4.26 -19.11
CA ASN A 106 -0.52 3.70 -17.94
C ASN A 106 -2.02 3.60 -18.20
N TYR A 107 -2.55 2.38 -18.14
CA TYR A 107 -3.96 2.08 -18.35
C TYR A 107 -4.72 1.89 -17.02
N ILE A 108 -4.06 2.07 -15.88
CA ILE A 108 -4.69 1.92 -14.57
C ILE A 108 -5.54 3.15 -14.26
N PRO A 109 -6.79 2.98 -13.84
CA PRO A 109 -7.63 4.09 -13.42
C PRO A 109 -6.98 4.91 -12.31
N SER A 110 -7.04 6.24 -12.41
CA SER A 110 -6.54 7.15 -11.38
C SER A 110 -7.62 7.35 -10.29
N LEU A 111 -8.18 6.25 -9.79
CA LEU A 111 -9.27 6.23 -8.83
C LEU A 111 -9.08 5.08 -7.84
N LEU A 112 -9.23 5.36 -6.56
CA LEU A 112 -9.36 4.40 -5.48
C LEU A 112 -10.69 4.61 -4.77
N ILE A 113 -11.40 3.53 -4.48
CA ILE A 113 -12.62 3.54 -3.65
C ILE A 113 -12.32 2.68 -2.43
N LEU A 114 -12.45 3.27 -1.25
CA LEU A 114 -12.25 2.62 0.04
C LEU A 114 -13.60 2.55 0.74
N ASP A 115 -14.04 1.34 1.07
CA ASP A 115 -15.29 1.10 1.77
C ASP A 115 -14.99 0.79 3.22
N GLN A 116 -15.42 1.67 4.11
CA GLN A 116 -15.33 1.60 5.57
C GLN A 116 -13.92 1.23 6.10
N PRO A 117 -12.84 1.91 5.68
CA PRO A 117 -11.51 1.57 6.14
C PRO A 117 -11.31 1.79 7.65
N SER A 118 -12.16 2.57 8.31
CA SER A 118 -12.10 2.78 9.76
C SER A 118 -12.82 1.69 10.58
N GLN A 119 -13.62 0.83 9.94
CA GLN A 119 -14.46 -0.16 10.64
C GLN A 119 -13.67 -1.08 11.59
N VAL A 120 -12.41 -1.35 11.26
CA VAL A 120 -11.53 -2.21 12.09
C VAL A 120 -11.20 -1.60 13.46
N TYR A 121 -11.41 -0.29 13.63
CA TYR A 121 -11.20 0.45 14.88
C TYR A 121 -12.49 0.72 15.64
N TYR A 122 -13.65 0.44 15.04
CA TYR A 122 -14.96 0.60 15.65
C TYR A 122 -15.78 -0.70 15.58
N PRO A 123 -15.28 -1.83 16.12
CA PRO A 123 -16.07 -3.04 16.21
C PRO A 123 -17.26 -2.77 17.12
N ASP A 124 -18.45 -3.23 16.72
CA ASP A 124 -19.76 -3.06 17.33
C ASP A 124 -19.76 -2.63 18.82
N ARG A 125 -20.34 -1.46 19.12
CA ARG A 125 -20.44 -0.79 20.44
C ARG A 125 -21.27 -1.60 21.47
N LYS A 126 -20.89 -2.84 21.76
CA LYS A 126 -21.53 -3.65 22.81
C LYS A 126 -20.63 -3.93 24.02
N LYS A 127 -19.51 -3.23 24.17
CA LYS A 127 -18.65 -3.39 25.34
C LYS A 127 -18.89 -2.29 26.38
N GLU A 128 -18.87 -2.72 27.65
CA GLU A 128 -19.28 -1.97 28.82
C GLU A 128 -18.47 -0.68 29.08
N LYS A 129 -19.14 0.33 29.58
CA LYS A 129 -18.80 1.76 29.64
C LYS A 129 -17.56 2.19 30.46
N LEU A 130 -16.75 1.35 31.03
CA LEU A 130 -15.72 1.75 32.01
C LEU A 130 -14.26 1.55 31.59
N GLU A 131 -13.96 0.78 30.55
CA GLU A 131 -12.58 0.66 30.01
C GLU A 131 -12.36 1.51 28.73
N LEU A 132 -13.35 2.30 28.34
CA LEU A 132 -13.51 2.87 27.00
C LEU A 132 -12.68 4.13 26.71
N ILE A 133 -12.17 4.86 27.69
CA ILE A 133 -11.66 6.23 27.44
C ILE A 133 -10.27 6.22 26.79
N GLU A 134 -9.40 5.32 27.14
CA GLU A 134 -8.04 5.24 26.55
C GLU A 134 -8.05 4.51 25.20
N GLU A 135 -8.79 3.40 25.09
CA GLU A 135 -8.96 2.67 23.82
C GLU A 135 -9.68 3.49 22.76
N GLU A 136 -10.73 4.24 23.13
CA GLU A 136 -11.41 5.18 22.21
C GLU A 136 -10.46 6.27 21.69
N SER A 137 -9.53 6.76 22.49
CA SER A 137 -8.58 7.78 22.05
C SER A 137 -7.55 7.22 21.06
N GLU A 138 -7.13 5.97 21.23
CA GLU A 138 -6.20 5.30 20.31
C GLU A 138 -6.88 4.95 18.97
N ASP A 139 -8.09 4.42 19.00
CA ASP A 139 -8.87 4.11 17.80
C ASP A 139 -9.17 5.35 16.96
N ILE A 140 -9.56 6.43 17.59
CA ILE A 140 -9.76 7.74 16.93
C ILE A 140 -8.44 8.21 16.31
N THR A 141 -7.32 8.09 17.03
CA THR A 141 -6.01 8.48 16.54
C THR A 141 -5.60 7.63 15.34
N ASN A 142 -5.82 6.32 15.38
CA ASN A 142 -5.50 5.41 14.30
C ASN A 142 -6.38 5.63 13.07
N THR A 143 -7.67 5.93 13.28
CA THR A 143 -8.58 6.34 12.21
C THR A 143 -8.09 7.62 11.53
N LYS A 144 -7.75 8.66 12.29
CA LYS A 144 -7.19 9.91 11.74
C LYS A 144 -5.96 9.67 10.89
N LYS A 145 -5.05 8.75 11.30
CA LYS A 145 -3.87 8.40 10.52
C LYS A 145 -4.21 7.84 9.14
N ILE A 146 -5.30 7.07 8.99
CA ILE A 146 -5.74 6.57 7.68
C ILE A 146 -6.04 7.75 6.74
N PHE A 147 -6.84 8.71 7.19
CA PHE A 147 -7.20 9.89 6.39
C PHE A 147 -6.00 10.77 6.10
N GLU A 148 -5.10 10.97 7.07
CA GLU A 148 -3.85 11.70 6.87
C GLU A 148 -2.96 11.05 5.80
N VAL A 149 -2.87 9.72 5.79
CA VAL A 149 -2.08 8.99 4.79
C VAL A 149 -2.70 9.12 3.41
N CYS A 150 -4.03 9.04 3.29
CA CYS A 150 -4.74 9.30 2.04
C CYS A 150 -4.50 10.73 1.55
N SER A 151 -4.56 11.73 2.42
CA SER A 151 -4.27 13.12 2.09
C SER A 151 -2.82 13.31 1.61
N LYS A 152 -1.84 12.72 2.30
CA LYS A 152 -0.43 12.73 1.87
C LYS A 152 -0.24 12.10 0.50
N PHE A 153 -0.94 11.01 0.21
CA PHE A 153 -0.90 10.36 -1.10
C PHE A 153 -1.46 11.29 -2.20
N ILE A 154 -2.62 11.94 -1.98
CA ILE A 154 -3.20 12.90 -2.93
C ILE A 154 -2.21 14.03 -3.22
N ASN A 155 -1.58 14.60 -2.18
CA ASN A 155 -0.57 15.65 -2.35
C ASN A 155 0.64 15.14 -3.15
N LYS A 156 1.12 13.91 -2.87
CA LYS A 156 2.26 13.31 -3.56
C LYS A 156 2.00 13.01 -5.03
N THR A 157 0.75 12.74 -5.38
CA THR A 157 0.32 12.53 -6.76
C THR A 157 -0.20 13.81 -7.43
N ASN A 158 0.03 14.99 -6.82
CA ASN A 158 -0.41 16.29 -7.33
C ASN A 158 -1.91 16.34 -7.67
N GLY A 159 -2.75 15.62 -6.91
CA GLY A 159 -4.18 15.51 -7.14
C GLY A 159 -4.58 14.72 -8.40
N ASN A 160 -3.64 14.03 -9.04
CA ASN A 160 -3.93 13.26 -10.28
C ASN A 160 -4.55 11.88 -10.01
N VAL A 161 -4.65 11.47 -8.75
CA VAL A 161 -5.34 10.25 -8.33
C VAL A 161 -6.43 10.63 -7.35
N GLN A 162 -7.66 10.23 -7.63
CA GLN A 162 -8.82 10.48 -6.75
C GLN A 162 -8.97 9.34 -5.75
N ILE A 163 -9.29 9.65 -4.50
CA ILE A 163 -9.73 8.68 -3.50
C ILE A 163 -11.16 9.03 -3.09
N ILE A 164 -12.06 8.05 -3.14
CA ILE A 164 -13.41 8.11 -2.58
C ILE A 164 -13.43 7.19 -1.36
N ILE A 165 -13.78 7.75 -0.20
CA ILE A 165 -13.92 7.00 1.04
C ILE A 165 -15.39 7.00 1.43
N LEU A 166 -15.96 5.80 1.56
CA LEU A 166 -17.31 5.59 2.07
C LEU A 166 -17.20 5.22 3.54
N GLU A 167 -17.82 5.97 4.42
CA GLU A 167 -17.79 5.74 5.87
C GLU A 167 -19.18 5.83 6.48
N HIS A 168 -19.42 5.01 7.48
CA HIS A 168 -20.57 5.17 8.39
C HIS A 168 -20.17 6.13 9.52
N ALA A 169 -19.99 7.40 9.20
CA ALA A 169 -19.76 8.42 10.22
C ALA A 169 -21.03 8.60 11.05
N SER A 170 -20.95 8.36 12.36
CA SER A 170 -21.95 8.89 13.27
C SER A 170 -21.76 10.40 13.38
N SER A 171 -22.86 11.15 13.57
CA SER A 171 -22.87 12.60 13.71
C SER A 171 -22.04 13.15 14.90
N GLU A 172 -21.33 12.30 15.60
CA GLU A 172 -20.53 12.59 16.80
C GLU A 172 -19.00 12.51 16.56
N MET A 173 -18.56 12.40 15.30
CA MET A 173 -17.13 12.47 14.95
C MET A 173 -16.69 13.87 14.56
#